data_8501832f2cc364199960d4d6c80ccec5
#
_entry.id   8501832f2cc364199960d4d6c80ccec5
#
_cell.length_a   1.000
_cell.length_b   1.000
_cell.length_c   1.000
_cell.angle_alpha   90.00
_cell.angle_beta   90.00
_cell.angle_gamma   90.00
#
_symmetry.space_group_name_H-M   'P 1'
#
loop_
_entity.id
_entity.type
_entity.pdbx_description
1 polymer ?
#
loop_
_entity_poly.entity_id
_entity_poly.type
_entity_poly.pdbx_seq_one_letter_code
_entity_poly.pdbx_strand_id
1 'polypeptide(L)'
;MITGFNTDVNYKGTVFHVQTEDKGIQNPIIESLIYKGGEILGSRRLRYSDLLQTGYDEKTVVRLMEAQHKKMIEEIRQGRFEASSDLLGEDAVLSDQSLDQVILNYLVEKKNDE
;
A
#
# COMPACT_ATOMS: atom_id res chain seq x y z
N MET A 1 -10.45 12.10 -11.29
CA MET A 1 -10.56 11.03 -10.29
C MET A 1 -9.44 10.02 -10.49
N ILE A 2 -8.81 9.64 -9.40
CA ILE A 2 -7.68 8.72 -9.47
C ILE A 2 -8.19 7.29 -9.45
N THR A 3 -7.74 6.51 -10.42
CA THR A 3 -8.13 5.11 -10.52
C THR A 3 -7.28 4.28 -9.57
N GLY A 4 -7.89 3.32 -8.92
CA GLY A 4 -7.14 2.44 -8.05
C GLY A 4 -6.31 1.43 -8.81
N PHE A 5 -5.51 0.69 -8.07
CA PHE A 5 -4.67 -0.37 -8.63
C PHE A 5 -5.13 -1.72 -8.10
N ASN A 6 -5.12 -2.71 -8.96
CA ASN A 6 -5.49 -4.08 -8.60
C ASN A 6 -4.51 -5.03 -9.25
N THR A 7 -3.91 -5.90 -8.45
CA THR A 7 -2.92 -6.84 -8.96
C THR A 7 -3.06 -8.18 -8.27
N ASP A 8 -2.99 -9.25 -9.05
CA ASP A 8 -2.93 -10.60 -8.50
C ASP A 8 -1.47 -11.00 -8.39
N VAL A 9 -1.11 -11.56 -7.25
CA VAL A 9 0.26 -12.00 -7.00
C VAL A 9 0.23 -13.47 -6.68
N ASN A 10 0.93 -14.27 -7.48
CA ASN A 10 1.05 -15.69 -7.22
C ASN A 10 2.33 -15.93 -6.42
N TYR A 11 2.19 -16.48 -5.25
CA TYR A 11 3.32 -16.79 -4.41
C TYR A 11 3.20 -18.24 -3.95
N LYS A 12 4.09 -19.09 -4.46
CA LYS A 12 4.12 -20.51 -4.11
C LYS A 12 2.76 -21.17 -4.30
N GLY A 13 2.12 -20.87 -5.41
CA GLY A 13 0.86 -21.49 -5.76
C GLY A 13 -0.37 -20.86 -5.14
N THR A 14 -0.19 -19.87 -4.29
CA THR A 14 -1.30 -19.16 -3.69
C THR A 14 -1.46 -17.82 -4.37
N VAL A 15 -2.67 -17.49 -4.75
CA VAL A 15 -2.94 -16.22 -5.41
C VAL A 15 -3.45 -15.22 -4.38
N PHE A 16 -2.72 -14.13 -4.25
CA PHE A 16 -3.11 -13.01 -3.40
C PHE A 16 -3.58 -11.89 -4.31
N HIS A 17 -4.51 -11.11 -3.83
CA HIS A 17 -5.02 -9.97 -4.57
C HIS A 17 -4.71 -8.70 -3.79
N VAL A 18 -4.05 -7.76 -4.44
CA VAL A 18 -3.68 -6.49 -3.81
C VAL A 18 -4.49 -5.38 -4.46
N GLN A 19 -5.15 -4.60 -3.65
CA GLN A 19 -5.97 -3.50 -4.11
C GLN A 19 -5.56 -2.23 -3.40
N THR A 20 -5.35 -1.16 -4.14
CA THR A 20 -4.99 0.14 -3.57
C THR A 20 -5.94 1.20 -4.10
N GLU A 21 -6.49 1.99 -3.21
CA GLU A 21 -7.45 3.02 -3.55
C GLU A 21 -7.12 4.33 -2.87
N ASP A 22 -7.47 5.42 -3.54
CA ASP A 22 -7.45 6.74 -2.94
C ASP A 22 -8.88 7.07 -2.54
N LYS A 23 -9.10 7.39 -1.27
CA LYS A 23 -10.44 7.67 -0.77
C LYS A 23 -10.93 9.07 -1.12
N GLY A 24 -10.06 9.90 -1.70
CA GLY A 24 -10.48 11.21 -2.16
C GLY A 24 -10.02 12.33 -1.23
N ILE A 25 -10.11 13.56 -1.74
CA ILE A 25 -9.61 14.71 -1.02
C ILE A 25 -10.36 14.93 0.31
N GLN A 26 -11.63 14.58 0.33
CA GLN A 26 -12.41 14.78 1.54
C GLN A 26 -12.08 13.76 2.61
N ASN A 27 -11.47 12.67 2.22
CA ASN A 27 -11.00 11.66 3.16
C ASN A 27 -9.63 11.23 2.65
N PRO A 28 -8.59 12.06 2.82
CA PRO A 28 -7.33 11.90 2.13
C PRO A 28 -6.52 10.73 2.67
N ILE A 29 -6.94 9.56 2.31
CA ILE A 29 -6.30 8.32 2.73
C ILE A 29 -6.12 7.43 1.52
N ILE A 30 -4.90 6.89 1.39
CA ILE A 30 -4.62 5.84 0.42
C ILE A 30 -4.67 4.53 1.19
N GLU A 31 -5.54 3.63 0.74
CA GLU A 31 -5.72 2.36 1.42
C GLU A 31 -5.35 1.21 0.52
N SER A 32 -4.55 0.29 1.04
CA SER A 32 -4.22 -0.94 0.34
C SER A 32 -4.74 -2.12 1.15
N LEU A 33 -5.29 -3.10 0.43
CA LEU A 33 -5.80 -4.30 1.05
C LEU A 33 -5.19 -5.51 0.36
N ILE A 34 -4.92 -6.55 1.13
CA ILE A 34 -4.46 -7.83 0.60
C ILE A 34 -5.52 -8.86 0.89
N TYR A 35 -5.98 -9.51 -0.16
CA TYR A 35 -6.98 -10.56 -0.06
C TYR A 35 -6.41 -11.91 -0.45
N LYS A 36 -6.98 -12.94 0.13
CA LYS A 36 -6.73 -14.30 -0.28
C LYS A 36 -8.04 -15.05 -0.15
N GLY A 37 -8.55 -15.54 -1.30
CA GLY A 37 -9.81 -16.27 -1.27
C GLY A 37 -10.97 -15.46 -0.74
N GLY A 38 -10.97 -14.17 -1.01
CA GLY A 38 -12.05 -13.31 -0.55
C GLY A 38 -11.90 -12.81 0.87
N GLU A 39 -10.85 -13.23 1.54
CA GLU A 39 -10.62 -12.85 2.92
C GLU A 39 -9.52 -11.81 3.00
N ILE A 40 -9.72 -10.78 3.80
CA ILE A 40 -8.72 -9.72 3.94
C ILE A 40 -7.66 -10.18 4.93
N LEU A 41 -6.41 -10.23 4.46
CA LEU A 41 -5.30 -10.66 5.28
C LEU A 41 -4.54 -9.49 5.87
N GLY A 42 -4.58 -8.35 5.24
CA GLY A 42 -3.86 -7.20 5.74
C GLY A 42 -4.33 -5.94 5.08
N SER A 43 -4.00 -4.82 5.71
CA SER A 43 -4.34 -3.52 5.15
C SER A 43 -3.29 -2.52 5.56
N ARG A 44 -3.18 -1.47 4.76
CA ARG A 44 -2.27 -0.37 5.07
C ARG A 44 -2.92 0.92 4.60
N ARG A 45 -2.86 1.92 5.44
CA ARG A 45 -3.43 3.22 5.13
C ARG A 45 -2.37 4.28 5.27
N LEU A 46 -2.43 5.24 4.36
CA LEU A 46 -1.54 6.38 4.39
C LEU A 46 -2.39 7.63 4.27
N ARG A 47 -2.37 8.47 5.29
CA ARG A 47 -3.09 9.73 5.26
C ARG A 47 -2.20 10.78 4.62
N TYR A 48 -2.73 11.49 3.63
CA TYR A 48 -1.93 12.49 2.93
C TYR A 48 -2.48 13.90 3.11
N SER A 49 -3.19 14.14 4.20
CA SER A 49 -3.75 15.46 4.45
C SER A 49 -2.69 16.55 4.47
N ASP A 50 -1.47 16.21 4.86
CA ASP A 50 -0.41 17.20 4.88
C ASP A 50 -0.09 17.73 3.49
N LEU A 51 -0.24 16.90 2.47
CA LEU A 51 -0.01 17.35 1.11
C LEU A 51 -1.01 18.38 0.67
N LEU A 52 -2.22 18.30 1.22
CA LEU A 52 -3.25 19.27 0.84
C LEU A 52 -2.91 20.65 1.33
N GLN A 53 -2.12 20.75 2.39
CA GLN A 53 -1.73 22.05 2.93
C GLN A 53 -0.59 22.69 2.16
N THR A 54 0.27 21.87 1.59
CA THR A 54 1.43 22.39 0.88
C THR A 54 1.21 22.48 -0.62
N GLY A 55 0.07 21.97 -1.08
CA GLY A 55 -0.22 22.02 -2.50
C GLY A 55 -0.54 20.63 -3.03
N TYR A 56 -1.82 20.40 -3.25
CA TYR A 56 -2.26 19.10 -3.76
C TYR A 56 -1.77 18.92 -5.19
N ASP A 57 -1.26 17.72 -5.46
CA ASP A 57 -0.83 17.36 -6.79
C ASP A 57 -1.26 15.91 -7.03
N GLU A 58 -2.15 15.73 -7.97
CA GLU A 58 -2.67 14.41 -8.27
C GLU A 58 -1.56 13.45 -8.65
N LYS A 59 -0.55 13.92 -9.35
CA LYS A 59 0.56 13.07 -9.73
C LYS A 59 1.30 12.55 -8.52
N THR A 60 1.46 13.39 -7.51
CA THR A 60 2.13 12.96 -6.28
C THR A 60 1.32 11.88 -5.59
N VAL A 61 0.00 12.05 -5.56
CA VAL A 61 -0.85 11.06 -4.91
C VAL A 61 -0.77 9.74 -5.66
N VAL A 62 -0.78 9.78 -6.99
CA VAL A 62 -0.66 8.55 -7.77
C VAL A 62 0.66 7.84 -7.48
N ARG A 63 1.73 8.61 -7.34
CA ARG A 63 3.03 8.01 -7.05
C ARG A 63 3.07 7.38 -5.67
N LEU A 64 2.40 8.02 -4.72
CA LEU A 64 2.30 7.43 -3.38
C LEU A 64 1.50 6.14 -3.44
N MET A 65 0.45 6.11 -4.23
CA MET A 65 -0.34 4.91 -4.40
C MET A 65 0.50 3.79 -5.02
N GLU A 66 1.26 4.13 -6.04
CA GLU A 66 2.12 3.15 -6.70
C GLU A 66 3.15 2.58 -5.73
N ALA A 67 3.76 3.46 -4.97
CA ALA A 67 4.79 3.03 -4.03
C ALA A 67 4.22 2.11 -2.98
N GLN A 68 3.06 2.46 -2.46
CA GLN A 68 2.43 1.62 -1.45
C GLN A 68 1.98 0.28 -2.04
N HIS A 69 1.44 0.33 -3.24
CA HIS A 69 0.98 -0.89 -3.91
C HIS A 69 2.15 -1.85 -4.15
N LYS A 70 3.27 -1.32 -4.65
CA LYS A 70 4.45 -2.14 -4.86
C LYS A 70 4.96 -2.74 -3.57
N LYS A 71 4.93 -1.96 -2.52
CA LYS A 71 5.42 -2.44 -1.24
C LYS A 71 4.57 -3.60 -0.73
N MET A 72 3.26 -3.52 -0.93
CA MET A 72 2.38 -4.60 -0.53
C MET A 72 2.71 -5.86 -1.32
N ILE A 73 2.94 -5.70 -2.62
CA ILE A 73 3.29 -6.84 -3.47
C ILE A 73 4.60 -7.46 -3.01
N GLU A 74 5.58 -6.64 -2.70
CA GLU A 74 6.85 -7.13 -2.23
C GLU A 74 6.73 -7.91 -0.93
N GLU A 75 5.90 -7.44 -0.04
CA GLU A 75 5.72 -8.12 1.22
C GLU A 75 5.12 -9.50 1.02
N ILE A 76 4.24 -9.64 0.04
CA ILE A 76 3.72 -10.95 -0.31
C ILE A 76 4.85 -11.83 -0.81
N ARG A 77 5.69 -11.30 -1.68
CA ARG A 77 6.78 -12.06 -2.28
C ARG A 77 7.87 -12.42 -1.28
N GLN A 78 7.95 -11.67 -0.20
CA GLN A 78 8.88 -11.97 0.87
C GLN A 78 8.31 -13.00 1.85
N GLY A 79 7.11 -13.47 1.60
CA GLY A 79 6.52 -14.53 2.40
C GLY A 79 5.85 -14.06 3.66
N ARG A 80 5.57 -12.77 3.79
CA ARG A 80 4.98 -12.27 5.03
C ARG A 80 3.58 -12.81 5.28
N PHE A 81 2.89 -13.19 4.22
CA PHE A 81 1.53 -13.70 4.34
C PHE A 81 1.43 -15.17 4.04
N GLU A 82 2.56 -15.81 3.91
CA GLU A 82 2.58 -17.22 3.55
C GLU A 82 2.18 -18.10 4.71
N ALA A 83 2.80 -17.83 5.81
CA ALA A 83 2.67 -18.73 6.90
C ALA A 83 1.52 -18.35 7.71
N SER A 84 0.61 -18.95 7.75
CA SER A 84 -0.44 -18.91 8.63
C SER A 84 -0.77 -17.59 9.23
N SER A 85 -1.87 -17.21 8.93
CA SER A 85 -2.44 -16.00 9.41
C SER A 85 -2.56 -15.96 10.92
N ASP A 86 -2.46 -17.06 11.56
CA ASP A 86 -2.59 -17.03 13.00
C ASP A 86 -1.42 -16.33 13.67
N LEU A 87 -0.24 -16.47 13.11
CA LEU A 87 0.87 -15.72 13.64
C LEU A 87 0.74 -14.26 13.38
N LEU A 88 -0.07 -13.92 12.43
CA LEU A 88 -0.13 -12.56 11.98
C LEU A 88 -1.31 -11.82 12.53
N GLY A 89 -1.97 -12.39 13.47
CA GLY A 89 -3.13 -11.76 14.01
C GLY A 89 -2.91 -10.29 14.25
N GLU A 90 -1.83 -9.96 14.89
CA GLU A 90 -1.55 -8.57 15.17
C GLU A 90 -0.71 -7.93 14.10
N ASP A 91 0.14 -8.71 13.48
CA ASP A 91 1.02 -8.15 12.45
C ASP A 91 0.31 -7.95 11.15
N ALA A 92 -0.75 -8.67 10.94
CA ALA A 92 -1.50 -8.49 9.72
C ALA A 92 -2.04 -7.09 9.64
N VAL A 93 -2.17 -6.45 10.76
CA VAL A 93 -2.53 -5.05 10.76
C VAL A 93 -1.26 -4.30 10.50
N LEU A 94 -0.99 -4.07 9.27
CA LEU A 94 0.15 -3.26 8.87
C LEU A 94 -0.21 -1.86 9.23
N SER A 95 -0.04 -1.55 10.49
CA SER A 95 -0.51 -0.29 11.00
C SER A 95 -0.19 0.87 10.07
N ASP A 96 -0.86 1.95 10.29
CA ASP A 96 -0.67 3.14 9.48
C ASP A 96 0.77 3.58 9.53
N GLN A 97 1.31 3.90 8.38
CA GLN A 97 2.62 4.47 8.30
C GLN A 97 2.48 5.98 8.27
N SER A 98 3.48 6.65 8.78
CA SER A 98 3.46 8.09 8.69
C SER A 98 3.73 8.49 7.26
N LEU A 99 3.13 9.59 6.85
CA LEU A 99 3.34 10.11 5.52
C LEU A 99 4.81 10.39 5.28
N ASP A 100 5.48 10.91 6.29
CA ASP A 100 6.90 11.24 6.18
C ASP A 100 7.73 10.02 5.83
N GLN A 101 7.42 8.90 6.45
CA GLN A 101 8.19 7.69 6.23
C GLN A 101 7.99 7.18 4.81
N VAL A 102 6.77 7.24 4.32
CA VAL A 102 6.49 6.77 2.97
C VAL A 102 7.17 7.67 1.95
N ILE A 103 7.11 8.97 2.17
CA ILE A 103 7.73 9.92 1.26
C ILE A 103 9.24 9.73 1.24
N LEU A 104 9.84 9.50 2.40
CA LEU A 104 11.28 9.25 2.45
C LEU A 104 11.64 8.01 1.65
N ASN A 105 10.87 6.95 1.80
CA ASN A 105 11.14 5.72 1.04
C ASN A 105 11.03 5.99 -0.45
N TYR A 106 10.04 6.75 -0.83
CA TYR A 106 9.84 7.05 -2.24
C TYR A 106 11.01 7.88 -2.79
N LEU A 107 11.44 8.86 -2.03
CA LEU A 107 12.56 9.71 -2.47
C LEU A 107 13.85 8.94 -2.54
N VAL A 108 14.07 8.03 -1.61
CA VAL A 108 15.27 7.22 -1.62
C VAL A 108 15.29 6.33 -2.86
N GLU A 109 14.16 5.72 -3.18
CA GLU A 109 14.09 4.88 -4.36
C GLU A 109 14.36 5.70 -5.61
N LYS A 110 13.80 6.88 -5.65
CA LYS A 110 13.97 7.74 -6.81
C LYS A 110 15.42 8.15 -6.98
N LYS A 111 16.12 8.40 -5.88
CA LYS A 111 17.52 8.71 -5.94
C LYS A 111 18.34 7.55 -6.47
N ASN A 112 17.98 6.36 -6.04
CA ASN A 112 18.71 5.18 -6.47
C ASN A 112 18.55 4.92 -7.94
N ASP A 113 17.47 5.39 -8.52
CA ASP A 113 17.21 5.18 -9.94
C ASP A 113 18.04 6.12 -10.80
N GLU A 114 18.63 7.11 -10.22
CA GLU A 114 19.47 8.00 -10.96
C GLU A 114 20.90 7.51 -10.91
#